data_9b77ef634d2846f2cdc3440919628876
#
_entry.id   9b77ef634d2846f2cdc3440919628876
#
_cell.length_a   1.000
_cell.length_b   1.000
_cell.length_c   1.000
_cell.angle_alpha   90.00
_cell.angle_beta   90.00
_cell.angle_gamma   90.00
#
_symmetry.space_group_name_H-M   'P 1'
#
loop_
_entity.id
_entity.type
_entity.pdbx_description
1 polymer ?
#
loop_
_entity_poly.entity_id
_entity_poly.type
_entity_poly.pdbx_seq_one_letter_code
_entity_poly.pdbx_strand_id
1 'polypeptide(L)'
;MLQVDKKLVEVDVLIAGGGIAGLMAGIRAAGEGVSVAVVEKANTKRSGSGATGNDHFCCYIPEVHGDDLGPILWEDLHSLHGDFQDPSLARLFLEQTYDRVRDWDAWGISMRPRGRWDFSGHAYPGRPRIFLKYAGYNQKAVLTEQAKKQGVRILNHHVVTDAIVSGGEVVGALGISTQGEDPVLKVFRAKAVILATGAATRLYPSTTPGWMFNIPFCPVCTGSGRAIAYRAGARLVNMEIPNRHAGPKFLARCGKATWIGLYKDPHGRTVGPFVTRPTRELGDITADVWNSVFMDMFKSGKGPVYIDCTETADEDIEYMMWGLVQEGNTAMLDYMKKEGIDVRKHRVEFRQYEPFLIGSRGIEIDQEAETNVAGLYAAGDDVGNFRADLSGAATFGWIAGKSASDRAKKLREFRKAEKADIVEKTISLCPGFTNHENGAGWKEANLALQQIMQDYAGVEVRSETLLKAGLKYLRDLREKAKESLMVRNAHELMRALETFDLMDCGEVILLTALERKETRGMHRRSDYPFTNPLLQDKFLSIQRKNGGAVTSWREKR
;
A
#
# COMPACT_ATOMS: atom_id res chain seq x y z
N MET A 1 -22.86 -23.00 -2.59
CA MET A 1 -21.95 -23.86 -1.77
C MET A 1 -20.54 -23.73 -2.30
N LEU A 2 -19.49 -23.61 -1.44
CA LEU A 2 -18.11 -23.49 -1.91
C LEU A 2 -17.72 -24.73 -2.71
N GLN A 3 -17.34 -24.55 -3.97
CA GLN A 3 -16.86 -25.63 -4.82
C GLN A 3 -15.32 -25.67 -4.76
N VAL A 4 -14.77 -26.86 -4.65
CA VAL A 4 -13.32 -27.05 -4.74
C VAL A 4 -12.95 -27.45 -6.16
N ASP A 5 -12.18 -26.62 -6.85
CA ASP A 5 -11.63 -26.96 -8.16
C ASP A 5 -10.61 -28.09 -7.96
N LYS A 6 -10.93 -29.28 -8.49
CA LYS A 6 -10.04 -30.45 -8.39
C LYS A 6 -8.80 -30.29 -9.26
N LYS A 7 -8.77 -29.30 -10.16
CA LYS A 7 -7.63 -29.06 -11.05
C LYS A 7 -6.58 -28.24 -10.32
N LEU A 8 -5.55 -28.92 -9.87
CA LEU A 8 -4.36 -28.30 -9.32
C LEU A 8 -3.67 -27.41 -10.36
N VAL A 9 -3.31 -26.19 -9.97
CA VAL A 9 -2.50 -25.29 -10.81
C VAL A 9 -1.05 -25.31 -10.33
N GLU A 10 -0.15 -25.80 -11.17
CA GLU A 10 1.29 -25.83 -10.91
C GLU A 10 1.98 -24.72 -11.68
N VAL A 11 2.80 -23.92 -10.99
CA VAL A 11 3.63 -22.86 -11.56
C VAL A 11 4.92 -22.71 -10.72
N ASP A 12 6.02 -22.38 -11.36
CA ASP A 12 7.29 -22.16 -10.63
C ASP A 12 7.18 -20.97 -9.68
N VAL A 13 6.63 -19.85 -10.15
CA VAL A 13 6.43 -18.63 -9.36
C VAL A 13 4.97 -18.20 -9.41
N LEU A 14 4.34 -18.13 -8.24
CA LEU A 14 3.00 -17.58 -8.07
C LEU A 14 3.07 -16.16 -7.51
N ILE A 15 2.32 -15.23 -8.09
CA ILE A 15 2.28 -13.83 -7.67
C ILE A 15 0.87 -13.48 -7.25
N ALA A 16 0.69 -13.07 -6.00
CA ALA A 16 -0.55 -12.60 -5.43
C ALA A 16 -0.67 -11.08 -5.61
N GLY A 17 -1.54 -10.64 -6.51
CA GLY A 17 -1.78 -9.25 -6.87
C GLY A 17 -1.13 -8.83 -8.19
N GLY A 18 -1.94 -8.31 -9.10
CA GLY A 18 -1.54 -7.80 -10.42
C GLY A 18 -1.35 -6.28 -10.45
N GLY A 19 -0.89 -5.68 -9.34
CA GLY A 19 -0.45 -4.29 -9.25
C GLY A 19 0.87 -4.04 -10.00
N ILE A 20 1.46 -2.85 -9.84
CA ILE A 20 2.76 -2.53 -10.45
C ILE A 20 3.82 -3.54 -10.02
N ALA A 21 3.97 -3.79 -8.71
CA ALA A 21 4.96 -4.73 -8.18
C ALA A 21 4.78 -6.15 -8.74
N GLY A 22 3.54 -6.66 -8.75
CA GLY A 22 3.27 -8.01 -9.24
C GLY A 22 3.48 -8.18 -10.74
N LEU A 23 3.14 -7.17 -11.55
CA LEU A 23 3.42 -7.19 -12.99
C LEU A 23 4.93 -7.14 -13.27
N MET A 24 5.69 -6.27 -12.58
CA MET A 24 7.15 -6.20 -12.71
C MET A 24 7.83 -7.50 -12.28
N ALA A 25 7.36 -8.12 -11.18
CA ALA A 25 7.83 -9.43 -10.74
C ALA A 25 7.53 -10.52 -11.78
N GLY A 26 6.34 -10.51 -12.35
CA GLY A 26 5.93 -11.46 -13.39
C GLY A 26 6.74 -11.33 -14.66
N ILE A 27 6.96 -10.11 -15.15
CA ILE A 27 7.79 -9.84 -16.33
C ILE A 27 9.22 -10.36 -16.10
N ARG A 28 9.80 -10.04 -14.94
CA ARG A 28 11.16 -10.46 -14.62
C ARG A 28 11.28 -11.97 -14.51
N ALA A 29 10.40 -12.61 -13.73
CA ALA A 29 10.45 -14.04 -13.50
C ALA A 29 10.24 -14.84 -14.80
N ALA A 30 9.27 -14.45 -15.63
CA ALA A 30 9.05 -15.09 -16.93
C ALA A 30 10.24 -14.89 -17.88
N GLY A 31 10.88 -13.71 -17.87
CA GLY A 31 12.10 -13.45 -18.62
C GLY A 31 13.30 -14.33 -18.19
N GLU A 32 13.25 -14.92 -17.00
CA GLU A 32 14.21 -15.92 -16.51
C GLU A 32 13.90 -17.36 -16.98
N GLY A 33 12.83 -17.56 -17.73
CA GLY A 33 12.46 -18.85 -18.33
C GLY A 33 11.73 -19.81 -17.39
N VAL A 34 11.16 -19.33 -16.28
CA VAL A 34 10.31 -20.13 -15.38
C VAL A 34 8.84 -19.89 -15.66
N SER A 35 7.98 -20.85 -15.29
CA SER A 35 6.52 -20.69 -15.42
C SER A 35 5.99 -19.75 -14.33
N VAL A 36 5.16 -18.76 -14.73
CA VAL A 36 4.68 -17.70 -13.84
C VAL A 36 3.17 -17.52 -13.96
N ALA A 37 2.50 -17.40 -12.81
CA ALA A 37 1.11 -16.96 -12.76
C ALA A 37 0.94 -15.73 -11.85
N VAL A 38 0.23 -14.73 -12.35
CA VAL A 38 -0.26 -13.58 -11.59
C VAL A 38 -1.74 -13.78 -11.30
N VAL A 39 -2.10 -13.80 -10.02
CA VAL A 39 -3.48 -13.92 -9.54
C VAL A 39 -3.97 -12.54 -9.12
N GLU A 40 -4.99 -12.02 -9.81
CA GLU A 40 -5.52 -10.67 -9.61
C GLU A 40 -7.03 -10.72 -9.34
N LYS A 41 -7.46 -10.14 -8.23
CA LYS A 41 -8.87 -10.16 -7.82
C LYS A 41 -9.82 -9.36 -8.74
N ALA A 42 -9.29 -8.38 -9.45
CA ALA A 42 -10.02 -7.60 -10.43
C ALA A 42 -9.44 -7.82 -11.85
N ASN A 43 -8.90 -6.78 -12.46
CA ASN A 43 -8.26 -6.86 -13.77
C ASN A 43 -6.94 -6.10 -13.75
N THR A 44 -5.85 -6.74 -14.16
CA THR A 44 -4.50 -6.18 -14.15
C THR A 44 -4.37 -4.84 -14.88
N LYS A 45 -5.19 -4.58 -15.91
CA LYS A 45 -5.16 -3.31 -16.64
C LYS A 45 -5.64 -2.11 -15.83
N ARG A 46 -6.44 -2.33 -14.75
CA ARG A 46 -7.11 -1.28 -13.98
C ARG A 46 -7.18 -1.53 -12.48
N SER A 47 -6.36 -2.42 -11.95
CA SER A 47 -6.36 -2.75 -10.51
C SER A 47 -5.22 -2.08 -9.77
N GLY A 48 -5.40 -1.90 -8.45
CA GLY A 48 -4.40 -1.37 -7.53
C GLY A 48 -4.25 0.15 -7.54
N SER A 49 -3.41 0.65 -6.65
CA SER A 49 -3.21 2.11 -6.46
C SER A 49 -2.53 2.79 -7.66
N GLY A 50 -1.72 2.06 -8.43
CA GLY A 50 -1.11 2.57 -9.66
C GLY A 50 -2.01 2.53 -10.90
N ALA A 51 -3.31 2.19 -10.76
CA ALA A 51 -4.22 1.99 -11.90
C ALA A 51 -4.56 3.27 -12.66
N THR A 52 -4.60 4.39 -11.97
CA THR A 52 -4.99 5.68 -12.54
C THR A 52 -3.84 6.44 -13.16
N GLY A 53 -2.62 5.98 -12.97
CA GLY A 53 -1.41 6.67 -13.40
C GLY A 53 -0.62 7.27 -12.24
N ASN A 54 0.44 7.95 -12.58
CA ASN A 54 1.23 8.80 -11.68
C ASN A 54 2.04 9.81 -12.52
N ASP A 55 2.50 10.89 -11.90
CA ASP A 55 3.27 11.94 -12.55
C ASP A 55 4.75 11.97 -12.13
N HIS A 56 5.15 11.16 -11.14
CA HIS A 56 6.50 11.17 -10.59
C HIS A 56 7.01 9.75 -10.27
N PHE A 57 8.32 9.56 -10.44
CA PHE A 57 9.04 8.31 -10.20
C PHE A 57 10.32 8.62 -9.42
N CYS A 58 10.46 8.14 -8.20
CA CYS A 58 11.68 8.34 -7.42
C CYS A 58 12.82 7.53 -8.04
N CYS A 59 13.91 8.17 -8.38
CA CYS A 59 15.07 7.51 -8.98
C CYS A 59 16.36 8.29 -8.86
N TYR A 60 17.47 7.57 -9.01
CA TYR A 60 18.79 8.10 -9.24
C TYR A 60 19.17 7.89 -10.71
N ILE A 61 19.55 8.96 -11.39
CA ILE A 61 20.02 8.94 -12.79
C ILE A 61 21.40 9.60 -12.82
N PRO A 62 22.50 8.86 -13.10
CA PRO A 62 23.86 9.40 -13.06
C PRO A 62 24.07 10.62 -13.96
N GLU A 63 23.46 10.66 -15.15
CA GLU A 63 23.57 11.80 -16.08
C GLU A 63 22.96 13.10 -15.52
N VAL A 64 22.12 13.02 -14.49
CA VAL A 64 21.47 14.18 -13.85
C VAL A 64 22.08 14.49 -12.50
N HIS A 65 22.34 13.43 -11.70
CA HIS A 65 22.73 13.55 -10.30
C HIS A 65 24.24 13.45 -10.08
N GLY A 66 25.03 13.12 -11.13
CA GLY A 66 26.46 12.79 -11.01
C GLY A 66 26.70 11.37 -10.53
N ASP A 67 27.97 10.99 -10.42
CA ASP A 67 28.38 9.61 -10.09
C ASP A 67 28.28 9.28 -8.58
N ASP A 68 28.12 10.27 -7.72
CA ASP A 68 27.97 10.08 -6.27
C ASP A 68 26.51 9.89 -5.88
N LEU A 69 26.15 8.67 -5.51
CA LEU A 69 24.82 8.33 -5.01
C LEU A 69 24.53 8.92 -3.60
N GLY A 70 25.57 9.28 -2.85
CA GLY A 70 25.45 9.68 -1.43
C GLY A 70 24.42 10.77 -1.16
N PRO A 71 24.42 11.91 -1.85
CA PRO A 71 23.44 12.99 -1.66
C PRO A 71 21.99 12.55 -1.91
N ILE A 72 21.77 11.69 -2.91
CA ILE A 72 20.45 11.19 -3.28
C ILE A 72 19.96 10.16 -2.26
N LEU A 73 20.83 9.27 -1.80
CA LEU A 73 20.53 8.32 -0.73
C LEU A 73 20.20 9.05 0.58
N TRP A 74 20.97 10.09 0.91
CA TRP A 74 20.67 10.92 2.08
C TRP A 74 19.29 11.56 1.96
N GLU A 75 18.96 12.13 0.78
CA GLU A 75 17.64 12.72 0.54
C GLU A 75 16.51 11.68 0.68
N ASP A 76 16.68 10.49 0.11
CA ASP A 76 15.68 9.42 0.20
C ASP A 76 15.47 8.97 1.65
N LEU A 77 16.54 8.83 2.43
CA LEU A 77 16.48 8.43 3.84
C LEU A 77 15.90 9.51 4.77
N HIS A 78 15.97 10.79 4.39
CA HIS A 78 15.49 11.92 5.20
C HIS A 78 14.26 12.62 4.61
N SER A 79 13.67 12.04 3.56
CA SER A 79 12.40 12.46 2.98
C SER A 79 11.20 11.91 3.76
N LEU A 80 9.99 12.07 3.20
CA LEU A 80 8.71 11.69 3.82
C LEU A 80 8.64 10.29 4.44
N HIS A 81 9.41 9.34 3.92
CA HIS A 81 9.34 7.93 4.32
C HIS A 81 10.63 7.42 4.99
N GLY A 82 11.65 8.25 5.07
CA GLY A 82 13.00 7.84 5.43
C GLY A 82 13.15 7.19 6.79
N ASP A 83 12.42 7.67 7.79
CA ASP A 83 12.51 7.16 9.17
C ASP A 83 12.12 5.68 9.32
N PHE A 84 11.49 5.09 8.31
CA PHE A 84 10.94 3.73 8.36
C PHE A 84 11.49 2.83 7.26
N GLN A 85 12.71 3.10 6.78
CA GLN A 85 13.42 2.27 5.80
C GLN A 85 14.69 1.67 6.40
N ASP A 86 15.06 0.50 5.91
CA ASP A 86 16.41 -0.02 6.06
C ASP A 86 17.34 0.68 5.06
N PRO A 87 18.43 1.33 5.50
CA PRO A 87 19.36 2.04 4.61
C PRO A 87 19.94 1.18 3.49
N SER A 88 20.18 -0.10 3.75
CA SER A 88 20.67 -1.06 2.74
C SER A 88 19.66 -1.29 1.61
N LEU A 89 18.36 -1.32 1.92
CA LEU A 89 17.30 -1.45 0.91
C LEU A 89 17.13 -0.15 0.13
N ALA A 90 17.25 1.00 0.78
CA ALA A 90 17.20 2.31 0.12
C ALA A 90 18.36 2.47 -0.89
N ARG A 91 19.57 2.06 -0.52
CA ARG A 91 20.72 2.03 -1.43
C ARG A 91 20.47 1.12 -2.62
N LEU A 92 20.11 -0.14 -2.36
CA LEU A 92 19.82 -1.14 -3.41
C LEU A 92 18.74 -0.65 -4.39
N PHE A 93 17.70 -0.01 -3.85
CA PHE A 93 16.64 0.60 -4.64
C PHE A 93 17.19 1.63 -5.62
N LEU A 94 17.92 2.63 -5.11
CA LEU A 94 18.44 3.72 -5.94
C LEU A 94 19.42 3.23 -7.01
N GLU A 95 20.26 2.24 -6.68
CA GLU A 95 21.19 1.62 -7.62
C GLU A 95 20.49 0.92 -8.80
N GLN A 96 19.23 0.48 -8.62
CA GLN A 96 18.48 -0.24 -9.65
C GLN A 96 17.36 0.58 -10.32
N THR A 97 17.06 1.79 -9.84
CA THR A 97 15.94 2.58 -10.36
C THR A 97 16.13 3.03 -11.79
N TYR A 98 17.36 3.40 -12.20
CA TYR A 98 17.61 3.88 -13.55
C TYR A 98 17.34 2.82 -14.62
N ASP A 99 17.65 1.56 -14.34
CA ASP A 99 17.29 0.47 -15.23
C ASP A 99 15.76 0.34 -15.39
N ARG A 100 15.01 0.52 -14.31
CA ARG A 100 13.54 0.48 -14.38
C ARG A 100 12.97 1.64 -15.16
N VAL A 101 13.55 2.82 -15.04
CA VAL A 101 13.19 3.99 -15.84
C VAL A 101 13.43 3.71 -17.34
N ARG A 102 14.58 3.13 -17.70
CA ARG A 102 14.89 2.74 -19.08
C ARG A 102 13.96 1.66 -19.61
N ASP A 103 13.66 0.65 -18.82
CA ASP A 103 12.71 -0.40 -19.18
C ASP A 103 11.33 0.18 -19.50
N TRP A 104 10.81 1.04 -18.64
CA TRP A 104 9.50 1.64 -18.80
C TRP A 104 9.43 2.55 -20.03
N ASP A 105 10.45 3.37 -20.27
CA ASP A 105 10.55 4.23 -21.44
C ASP A 105 10.59 3.39 -22.74
N ALA A 106 11.38 2.32 -22.76
CA ALA A 106 11.45 1.38 -23.88
C ALA A 106 10.13 0.62 -24.13
N TRP A 107 9.33 0.37 -23.09
CA TRP A 107 8.03 -0.31 -23.25
C TRP A 107 6.90 0.64 -23.65
N GLY A 108 7.14 1.97 -23.70
CA GLY A 108 6.17 2.96 -24.14
C GLY A 108 5.42 3.69 -23.01
N ILE A 109 5.97 3.65 -21.78
CA ILE A 109 5.57 4.57 -20.71
C ILE A 109 6.50 5.78 -20.83
N SER A 110 5.95 6.96 -21.15
CA SER A 110 6.78 8.14 -21.43
C SER A 110 7.46 8.67 -20.17
N MET A 111 8.71 8.23 -19.95
CA MET A 111 9.55 8.68 -18.84
C MET A 111 10.23 10.02 -19.12
N ARG A 112 10.14 10.51 -20.35
CA ARG A 112 10.67 11.80 -20.81
C ARG A 112 9.60 12.58 -21.59
N PRO A 113 8.48 12.98 -20.98
CA PRO A 113 7.36 13.60 -21.69
C PRO A 113 7.73 14.91 -22.40
N ARG A 114 8.85 15.54 -22.01
CA ARG A 114 9.41 16.75 -22.62
C ARG A 114 10.74 16.50 -23.34
N GLY A 115 11.02 15.25 -23.71
CA GLY A 115 12.25 14.85 -24.41
C GLY A 115 13.52 14.83 -23.56
N ARG A 116 13.42 15.14 -22.25
CA ARG A 116 14.55 15.17 -21.30
C ARG A 116 14.15 14.58 -19.95
N TRP A 117 15.13 14.24 -19.13
CA TRP A 117 14.89 13.90 -17.72
C TRP A 117 14.48 15.17 -16.97
N ASP A 118 13.25 15.18 -16.46
CA ASP A 118 12.66 16.34 -15.79
C ASP A 118 12.44 16.04 -14.30
N PHE A 119 13.22 16.68 -13.45
CA PHE A 119 13.11 16.59 -11.99
C PHE A 119 12.52 17.87 -11.37
N SER A 120 11.74 18.62 -12.12
CA SER A 120 11.07 19.82 -11.61
C SER A 120 9.97 19.46 -10.60
N GLY A 121 9.85 20.24 -9.54
CA GLY A 121 8.85 20.02 -8.49
C GLY A 121 9.14 18.83 -7.58
N HIS A 122 8.19 18.48 -6.72
CA HIS A 122 8.24 17.35 -5.76
C HIS A 122 9.54 17.30 -4.94
N ALA A 123 9.98 18.45 -4.44
CA ALA A 123 11.23 18.56 -3.68
C ALA A 123 11.11 19.56 -2.55
N TYR A 124 11.90 19.33 -1.50
CA TYR A 124 12.11 20.34 -0.47
C TYR A 124 13.02 21.45 -1.00
N PRO A 125 12.77 22.72 -0.63
CA PRO A 125 13.65 23.81 -1.01
C PRO A 125 15.11 23.57 -0.62
N GLY A 126 16.03 23.73 -1.58
CA GLY A 126 17.48 23.58 -1.35
C GLY A 126 17.98 22.14 -1.17
N ARG A 127 17.14 21.14 -1.40
CA ARG A 127 17.51 19.72 -1.31
C ARG A 127 17.58 19.06 -2.69
N PRO A 128 18.30 17.92 -2.82
CA PRO A 128 18.35 17.16 -4.06
C PRO A 128 16.96 16.78 -4.57
N ARG A 129 16.78 16.78 -5.88
CA ARG A 129 15.53 16.40 -6.54
C ARG A 129 15.59 14.96 -6.99
N ILE A 130 14.76 14.12 -6.42
CA ILE A 130 14.78 12.67 -6.62
C ILE A 130 13.56 12.13 -7.38
N PHE A 131 12.58 13.00 -7.71
CA PHE A 131 11.34 12.61 -8.36
C PHE A 131 11.33 13.03 -9.84
N LEU A 132 11.61 12.06 -10.72
CA LEU A 132 11.49 12.21 -12.17
C LEU A 132 10.02 12.39 -12.57
N LYS A 133 9.71 13.42 -13.35
CA LYS A 133 8.38 13.64 -13.93
C LYS A 133 8.18 12.78 -15.16
N TYR A 134 7.07 12.06 -15.22
CA TYR A 134 6.73 11.18 -16.33
C TYR A 134 5.21 11.14 -16.58
N ALA A 135 4.81 10.63 -17.74
CA ALA A 135 3.40 10.50 -18.11
C ALA A 135 2.91 9.07 -17.86
N GLY A 136 2.40 8.82 -16.65
CA GLY A 136 2.07 7.47 -16.18
C GLY A 136 0.65 7.00 -16.46
N TYR A 137 -0.19 7.76 -17.14
CA TYR A 137 -1.62 7.45 -17.35
C TYR A 137 -1.89 6.08 -18.00
N ASN A 138 -0.95 5.55 -18.79
CA ASN A 138 -1.07 4.28 -19.53
C ASN A 138 -0.28 3.12 -18.88
N GLN A 139 0.44 3.34 -17.79
CA GLN A 139 1.41 2.41 -17.21
C GLN A 139 0.84 1.00 -16.97
N LYS A 140 -0.36 0.89 -16.41
CA LYS A 140 -0.97 -0.41 -16.11
C LYS A 140 -1.31 -1.22 -17.37
N ALA A 141 -1.79 -0.55 -18.41
CA ALA A 141 -2.08 -1.19 -19.69
C ALA A 141 -0.80 -1.71 -20.34
N VAL A 142 0.24 -0.86 -20.39
CA VAL A 142 1.56 -1.21 -20.94
C VAL A 142 2.19 -2.38 -20.19
N LEU A 143 2.27 -2.33 -18.87
CA LEU A 143 2.85 -3.40 -18.06
C LEU A 143 2.06 -4.71 -18.17
N THR A 144 0.73 -4.65 -18.27
CA THR A 144 -0.09 -5.86 -18.49
C THR A 144 0.21 -6.51 -19.84
N GLU A 145 0.32 -5.73 -20.89
CA GLU A 145 0.67 -6.25 -22.22
C GLU A 145 2.12 -6.76 -22.27
N GLN A 146 3.04 -6.10 -21.57
CA GLN A 146 4.43 -6.58 -21.47
C GLN A 146 4.51 -7.90 -20.71
N ALA A 147 3.77 -8.07 -19.61
CA ALA A 147 3.69 -9.34 -18.89
C ALA A 147 3.16 -10.47 -19.78
N LYS A 148 2.12 -10.22 -20.59
CA LYS A 148 1.58 -11.19 -21.56
C LYS A 148 2.60 -11.56 -22.63
N LYS A 149 3.34 -10.58 -23.17
CA LYS A 149 4.40 -10.82 -24.17
C LYS A 149 5.50 -11.73 -23.63
N GLN A 150 5.80 -11.66 -22.33
CA GLN A 150 6.75 -12.53 -21.65
C GLN A 150 6.18 -13.91 -21.29
N GLY A 151 4.92 -14.20 -21.61
CA GLY A 151 4.29 -15.48 -21.32
C GLY A 151 3.74 -15.63 -19.90
N VAL A 152 3.58 -14.54 -19.16
CA VAL A 152 2.97 -14.57 -17.82
C VAL A 152 1.50 -14.98 -17.93
N ARG A 153 1.10 -16.03 -17.20
CA ARG A 153 -0.30 -16.44 -17.09
C ARG A 153 -1.02 -15.51 -16.11
N ILE A 154 -1.93 -14.67 -16.64
CA ILE A 154 -2.72 -13.74 -15.82
C ILE A 154 -4.07 -14.37 -15.50
N LEU A 155 -4.38 -14.55 -14.23
CA LEU A 155 -5.64 -15.04 -13.69
C LEU A 155 -6.38 -13.87 -13.04
N ASN A 156 -7.12 -13.11 -13.87
CA ASN A 156 -8.01 -12.06 -13.37
C ASN A 156 -9.25 -12.69 -12.68
N HIS A 157 -9.91 -11.93 -11.81
CA HIS A 157 -11.08 -12.34 -11.06
C HIS A 157 -10.83 -13.54 -10.13
N HIS A 158 -9.62 -13.63 -9.60
CA HIS A 158 -9.22 -14.57 -8.56
C HIS A 158 -8.40 -13.84 -7.50
N VAL A 159 -8.56 -14.21 -6.25
CA VAL A 159 -7.79 -13.66 -5.13
C VAL A 159 -7.07 -14.77 -4.40
N VAL A 160 -5.80 -14.54 -4.05
CA VAL A 160 -5.06 -15.42 -3.13
C VAL A 160 -5.53 -15.11 -1.71
N THR A 161 -5.89 -16.14 -0.96
CA THR A 161 -6.42 -16.03 0.40
C THR A 161 -5.42 -16.44 1.47
N ASP A 162 -4.55 -17.40 1.17
CA ASP A 162 -3.52 -17.90 2.09
C ASP A 162 -2.32 -18.47 1.37
N ALA A 163 -1.17 -18.46 2.05
CA ALA A 163 0.02 -19.21 1.64
C ALA A 163 0.00 -20.61 2.29
N ILE A 164 0.38 -21.63 1.52
CA ILE A 164 0.52 -23.00 2.03
C ILE A 164 1.97 -23.17 2.47
N VAL A 165 2.17 -23.37 3.77
CA VAL A 165 3.49 -23.59 4.39
C VAL A 165 3.61 -25.05 4.82
N SER A 166 4.72 -25.70 4.46
CA SER A 166 5.08 -27.04 4.87
C SER A 166 6.56 -27.12 5.21
N GLY A 167 6.87 -27.68 6.37
CA GLY A 167 8.27 -27.78 6.82
C GLY A 167 8.99 -26.42 6.98
N GLY A 168 8.27 -25.34 7.26
CA GLY A 168 8.83 -23.99 7.40
C GLY A 168 9.05 -23.24 6.09
N GLU A 169 8.64 -23.80 4.96
CA GLU A 169 8.78 -23.20 3.62
C GLU A 169 7.43 -23.08 2.92
N VAL A 170 7.28 -22.08 2.06
CA VAL A 170 6.10 -21.97 1.20
C VAL A 170 6.17 -22.99 0.08
N VAL A 171 5.06 -23.72 -0.13
CA VAL A 171 4.91 -24.76 -1.17
C VAL A 171 3.76 -24.45 -2.13
N GLY A 172 3.07 -23.35 -1.92
CA GLY A 172 1.95 -22.91 -2.75
C GLY A 172 1.06 -21.90 -2.08
N ALA A 173 -0.16 -21.73 -2.59
CA ALA A 173 -1.17 -20.83 -2.05
C ALA A 173 -2.59 -21.35 -2.32
N LEU A 174 -3.54 -20.82 -1.55
CA LEU A 174 -4.97 -20.95 -1.80
C LEU A 174 -5.49 -19.69 -2.47
N GLY A 175 -6.50 -19.83 -3.32
CA GLY A 175 -7.20 -18.71 -3.90
C GLY A 175 -8.65 -19.06 -4.20
N ILE A 176 -9.48 -18.04 -4.35
CA ILE A 176 -10.89 -18.19 -4.72
C ILE A 176 -11.22 -17.36 -5.96
N SER A 177 -12.26 -17.78 -6.71
CA SER A 177 -12.89 -16.93 -7.70
C SER A 177 -13.58 -15.74 -7.02
N THR A 178 -13.59 -14.57 -7.69
CA THR A 178 -14.26 -13.36 -7.19
C THR A 178 -15.57 -13.07 -7.93
N GLN A 179 -15.95 -13.95 -8.86
CA GLN A 179 -17.15 -13.87 -9.67
C GLN A 179 -17.89 -15.21 -9.67
N GLY A 180 -19.19 -15.13 -9.93
CA GLY A 180 -20.11 -16.28 -9.97
C GLY A 180 -20.93 -16.43 -8.68
N GLU A 181 -21.99 -17.21 -8.80
CA GLU A 181 -22.88 -17.51 -7.65
C GLU A 181 -22.16 -18.44 -6.65
N ASP A 182 -21.54 -19.49 -7.16
CA ASP A 182 -20.77 -20.41 -6.34
C ASP A 182 -19.29 -20.05 -6.36
N PRO A 183 -18.68 -19.76 -5.19
CA PRO A 183 -17.24 -19.52 -5.12
C PRO A 183 -16.45 -20.80 -5.40
N VAL A 184 -15.38 -20.67 -6.18
CA VAL A 184 -14.50 -21.79 -6.53
C VAL A 184 -13.16 -21.62 -5.85
N LEU A 185 -12.81 -22.56 -4.97
CA LEU A 185 -11.52 -22.66 -4.32
C LEU A 185 -10.51 -23.30 -5.27
N LYS A 186 -9.37 -22.64 -5.47
CA LYS A 186 -8.23 -23.13 -6.24
C LYS A 186 -7.03 -23.37 -5.34
N VAL A 187 -6.36 -24.49 -5.57
CA VAL A 187 -5.08 -24.82 -4.94
C VAL A 187 -3.96 -24.59 -5.96
N PHE A 188 -3.02 -23.73 -5.59
CA PHE A 188 -1.82 -23.47 -6.37
C PHE A 188 -0.63 -24.18 -5.72
N ARG A 189 0.10 -24.99 -6.48
CA ARG A 189 1.43 -25.46 -6.08
C ARG A 189 2.47 -24.57 -6.73
N ALA A 190 3.38 -24.04 -5.92
CA ALA A 190 4.40 -23.13 -6.39
C ALA A 190 5.72 -23.37 -5.64
N LYS A 191 6.85 -23.16 -6.33
CA LYS A 191 8.19 -23.21 -5.74
C LYS A 191 8.53 -21.93 -4.99
N ALA A 192 7.89 -20.83 -5.37
CA ALA A 192 7.97 -19.52 -4.71
C ALA A 192 6.65 -18.77 -4.85
N VAL A 193 6.31 -17.97 -3.82
CA VAL A 193 5.12 -17.11 -3.79
C VAL A 193 5.56 -15.67 -3.50
N ILE A 194 5.10 -14.72 -4.33
CA ILE A 194 5.36 -13.28 -4.16
C ILE A 194 4.06 -12.60 -3.76
N LEU A 195 4.06 -11.92 -2.61
CA LEU A 195 2.95 -11.08 -2.14
C LEU A 195 3.12 -9.65 -2.67
N ALA A 196 2.17 -9.19 -3.47
CA ALA A 196 2.15 -7.86 -4.09
C ALA A 196 0.71 -7.28 -4.10
N THR A 197 0.02 -7.40 -2.96
CA THR A 197 -1.41 -7.11 -2.83
C THR A 197 -1.73 -5.65 -2.52
N GLY A 198 -0.71 -4.86 -2.23
CA GLY A 198 -0.82 -3.41 -2.06
C GLY A 198 -1.09 -2.96 -0.62
N ALA A 199 -1.65 -1.76 -0.47
CA ALA A 199 -1.92 -1.11 0.80
C ALA A 199 -2.99 -1.83 1.64
N ALA A 200 -3.13 -1.45 2.93
CA ALA A 200 -4.30 -1.79 3.75
C ALA A 200 -5.13 -0.54 4.01
N THR A 201 -6.23 -0.44 3.30
CA THR A 201 -7.24 0.63 3.42
C THR A 201 -8.49 0.10 4.13
N ARG A 202 -9.48 0.92 4.41
CA ARG A 202 -10.74 0.54 5.11
C ARG A 202 -10.56 0.02 6.54
N LEU A 203 -9.41 0.26 7.17
CA LEU A 203 -9.20 0.01 8.60
C LEU A 203 -9.85 1.08 9.48
N TYR A 204 -9.96 2.30 8.96
CA TYR A 204 -10.54 3.45 9.65
C TYR A 204 -11.71 4.02 8.83
N PRO A 205 -12.65 4.76 9.47
CA PRO A 205 -13.77 5.37 8.76
C PRO A 205 -13.29 6.31 7.64
N SER A 206 -14.00 6.28 6.52
CA SER A 206 -13.69 7.16 5.38
C SER A 206 -14.02 8.63 5.67
N THR A 207 -13.53 9.51 4.79
CA THR A 207 -13.86 10.95 4.85
C THR A 207 -15.34 11.25 4.73
N THR A 208 -16.12 10.39 4.08
CA THR A 208 -17.56 10.52 3.96
C THR A 208 -18.20 9.44 4.83
N PRO A 209 -18.83 9.79 5.95
CA PRO A 209 -19.48 8.83 6.84
C PRO A 209 -20.46 7.93 6.08
N GLY A 210 -20.41 6.63 6.37
CA GLY A 210 -21.27 5.62 5.75
C GLY A 210 -20.85 5.19 4.34
N TRP A 211 -19.90 5.87 3.72
CA TRP A 211 -19.41 5.49 2.38
C TRP A 211 -17.97 4.96 2.43
N MET A 212 -17.84 3.72 2.79
CA MET A 212 -16.61 2.96 3.06
C MET A 212 -15.55 3.03 1.95
N PHE A 213 -15.95 3.25 0.70
CA PHE A 213 -15.05 3.28 -0.46
C PHE A 213 -14.55 4.67 -0.85
N ASN A 214 -14.98 5.73 -0.15
CA ASN A 214 -14.50 7.09 -0.41
C ASN A 214 -13.22 7.38 0.39
N ILE A 215 -12.12 6.80 -0.02
CA ILE A 215 -10.81 6.87 0.62
C ILE A 215 -9.73 7.26 -0.40
N PRO A 216 -8.56 7.81 0.03
CA PRO A 216 -7.57 8.39 -0.86
C PRO A 216 -6.82 7.38 -1.74
N PHE A 217 -6.77 6.12 -1.33
CA PHE A 217 -6.12 5.04 -2.09
C PHE A 217 -7.13 4.03 -2.66
N CYS A 218 -6.64 3.03 -3.34
CA CYS A 218 -7.48 1.97 -3.90
C CYS A 218 -8.26 1.26 -2.78
N PRO A 219 -9.59 1.41 -2.70
CA PRO A 219 -10.39 0.89 -1.59
C PRO A 219 -10.48 -0.63 -1.53
N VAL A 220 -10.02 -1.29 -2.56
CA VAL A 220 -9.98 -2.75 -2.61
C VAL A 220 -8.60 -3.33 -2.22
N CYS A 221 -7.63 -2.48 -1.86
CA CYS A 221 -6.40 -2.90 -1.20
C CYS A 221 -6.68 -3.06 0.30
N THR A 222 -6.68 -4.27 0.81
CA THR A 222 -7.20 -4.63 2.15
C THR A 222 -6.17 -5.28 3.07
N GLY A 223 -4.87 -5.12 2.73
CA GLY A 223 -3.79 -5.67 3.53
C GLY A 223 -3.68 -7.19 3.50
N SER A 224 -4.33 -7.85 2.53
CA SER A 224 -4.35 -9.31 2.45
C SER A 224 -2.95 -9.93 2.43
N GLY A 225 -1.98 -9.33 1.73
CA GLY A 225 -0.59 -9.81 1.75
C GLY A 225 0.02 -9.79 3.14
N ARG A 226 -0.22 -8.71 3.93
CA ARG A 226 0.24 -8.64 5.32
C ARG A 226 -0.39 -9.71 6.20
N ALA A 227 -1.71 -9.91 6.06
CA ALA A 227 -2.45 -10.93 6.80
C ALA A 227 -1.97 -12.34 6.43
N ILE A 228 -1.82 -12.64 5.14
CA ILE A 228 -1.28 -13.91 4.63
C ILE A 228 0.14 -14.15 5.17
N ALA A 229 1.02 -13.16 5.08
CA ALA A 229 2.38 -13.25 5.58
C ALA A 229 2.41 -13.51 7.10
N TYR A 230 1.60 -12.79 7.88
CA TYR A 230 1.50 -12.96 9.32
C TYR A 230 0.99 -14.37 9.69
N ARG A 231 -0.05 -14.86 9.02
CA ARG A 231 -0.55 -16.23 9.23
C ARG A 231 0.47 -17.30 8.86
N ALA A 232 1.28 -17.02 7.83
CA ALA A 232 2.39 -17.89 7.41
C ALA A 232 3.61 -17.85 8.36
N GLY A 233 3.64 -16.95 9.35
CA GLY A 233 4.76 -16.80 10.28
C GLY A 233 5.85 -15.83 9.81
N ALA A 234 5.60 -15.06 8.77
CA ALA A 234 6.51 -13.99 8.37
C ALA A 234 6.45 -12.81 9.35
N ARG A 235 7.59 -12.09 9.48
CA ARG A 235 7.66 -10.89 10.30
C ARG A 235 7.01 -9.71 9.59
N LEU A 236 6.23 -8.94 10.35
CA LEU A 236 5.77 -7.62 9.97
C LEU A 236 6.47 -6.57 10.83
N VAL A 237 6.74 -5.39 10.27
CA VAL A 237 7.40 -4.27 10.99
C VAL A 237 6.63 -2.98 10.86
N ASN A 238 6.76 -2.10 11.86
CA ASN A 238 6.24 -0.72 11.91
C ASN A 238 4.71 -0.61 11.77
N MET A 239 3.96 -1.65 12.09
CA MET A 239 2.51 -1.70 11.88
C MET A 239 1.73 -0.69 12.75
N GLU A 240 2.29 -0.29 13.88
CA GLU A 240 1.69 0.65 14.83
C GLU A 240 1.72 2.11 14.36
N ILE A 241 2.48 2.42 13.30
CA ILE A 241 2.67 3.77 12.78
C ILE A 241 2.03 3.91 11.38
N PRO A 242 0.71 3.98 11.27
CA PRO A 242 0.05 4.11 9.97
C PRO A 242 0.41 5.43 9.28
N ASN A 243 0.22 5.48 7.98
CA ASN A 243 0.38 6.68 7.19
C ASN A 243 -0.91 7.48 7.17
N ARG A 244 -0.76 8.78 6.92
CA ARG A 244 -1.85 9.69 6.56
C ARG A 244 -1.38 10.61 5.44
N HIS A 245 -2.31 10.95 4.57
CA HIS A 245 -2.12 11.99 3.57
C HIS A 245 -3.14 13.10 3.77
N ALA A 246 -2.95 14.21 3.08
CA ALA A 246 -3.90 15.30 3.02
C ALA A 246 -4.24 15.62 1.56
N GLY A 247 -5.35 16.28 1.33
CA GLY A 247 -5.80 16.69 0.00
C GLY A 247 -7.15 17.37 0.04
N PRO A 248 -7.76 17.62 -1.13
CA PRO A 248 -9.07 18.26 -1.23
C PRO A 248 -10.14 17.52 -0.43
N LYS A 249 -10.89 18.23 0.38
CA LYS A 249 -11.88 17.67 1.33
C LYS A 249 -12.94 16.79 0.67
N PHE A 250 -13.49 17.24 -0.45
CA PHE A 250 -14.65 16.59 -1.08
C PHE A 250 -14.28 15.63 -2.20
N LEU A 251 -13.02 15.56 -2.54
CA LEU A 251 -12.51 14.84 -3.71
C LEU A 251 -11.39 13.91 -3.26
N ALA A 252 -11.74 13.01 -2.32
CA ALA A 252 -10.79 12.09 -1.71
C ALA A 252 -10.26 11.11 -2.76
N ARG A 253 -9.19 11.52 -3.44
CA ARG A 253 -8.37 10.65 -4.26
C ARG A 253 -6.90 10.97 -4.04
N CYS A 254 -6.07 10.00 -4.26
CA CYS A 254 -4.64 10.18 -4.40
C CYS A 254 -4.37 11.24 -5.49
N GLY A 255 -3.37 12.01 -5.37
CA GLY A 255 -3.13 13.17 -6.23
C GLY A 255 -2.91 14.41 -5.39
N LYS A 256 -2.31 14.20 -4.31
CA LYS A 256 -2.13 15.09 -3.20
C LYS A 256 -0.91 15.97 -3.28
N ALA A 257 0.11 15.50 -3.99
CA ALA A 257 1.40 16.14 -3.95
C ALA A 257 1.61 17.19 -5.05
N THR A 258 0.71 17.27 -6.02
CA THR A 258 0.87 18.15 -7.19
C THR A 258 0.24 19.52 -7.01
N TRP A 259 -0.44 19.77 -5.87
CA TRP A 259 -1.09 21.05 -5.60
C TRP A 259 -0.07 22.14 -5.23
N ILE A 260 -0.05 23.24 -6.02
CA ILE A 260 0.83 24.37 -5.83
C ILE A 260 0.02 25.57 -5.38
N GLY A 261 0.24 26.03 -4.15
CA GLY A 261 -0.49 27.13 -3.57
C GLY A 261 -0.01 27.44 -2.16
N LEU A 262 -0.58 28.48 -1.55
CA LEU A 262 -0.34 28.84 -0.15
C LEU A 262 -1.42 28.22 0.75
N TYR A 263 -1.03 27.73 1.92
CA TYR A 263 -2.01 27.36 2.93
C TYR A 263 -2.53 28.62 3.61
N LYS A 264 -3.83 28.79 3.62
CA LYS A 264 -4.50 29.93 4.24
C LYS A 264 -5.60 29.48 5.20
N ASP A 265 -5.75 30.22 6.30
CA ASP A 265 -6.87 30.07 7.24
C ASP A 265 -8.17 30.68 6.65
N PRO A 266 -9.33 30.57 7.33
CA PRO A 266 -10.58 31.16 6.86
C PRO A 266 -10.52 32.68 6.63
N HIS A 267 -9.61 33.37 7.31
CA HIS A 267 -9.43 34.83 7.21
C HIS A 267 -8.41 35.21 6.12
N GLY A 268 -7.86 34.23 5.36
CA GLY A 268 -6.89 34.48 4.29
C GLY A 268 -5.45 34.70 4.78
N ARG A 269 -5.15 34.44 6.05
CA ARG A 269 -3.79 34.54 6.59
C ARG A 269 -3.04 33.26 6.28
N THR A 270 -1.78 33.41 5.84
CA THR A 270 -0.92 32.24 5.54
C THR A 270 -0.66 31.42 6.81
N VAL A 271 -0.79 30.10 6.67
CA VAL A 271 -0.59 29.14 7.74
C VAL A 271 0.77 28.47 7.55
N GLY A 272 1.64 28.59 8.55
CA GLY A 272 2.89 27.88 8.65
C GLY A 272 4.06 28.46 7.87
N PRO A 273 5.27 27.98 8.18
CA PRO A 273 6.50 28.56 7.69
C PRO A 273 7.00 27.95 6.37
N PHE A 274 6.40 26.85 5.88
CA PHE A 274 7.05 26.01 4.86
C PHE A 274 6.90 26.54 3.43
N VAL A 275 5.78 27.16 3.12
CA VAL A 275 5.53 27.71 1.77
C VAL A 275 5.33 29.20 1.87
N THR A 276 6.31 29.94 1.40
CA THR A 276 6.29 31.39 1.37
C THR A 276 5.94 31.95 -0.03
N ARG A 277 6.03 31.10 -1.05
CA ARG A 277 5.69 31.44 -2.44
C ARG A 277 5.04 30.23 -3.10
N PRO A 278 3.97 30.41 -3.88
CA PRO A 278 3.26 29.31 -4.52
C PRO A 278 3.94 28.93 -5.84
N THR A 279 5.11 28.31 -5.76
CA THR A 279 5.87 27.81 -6.90
C THR A 279 6.10 26.32 -6.77
N ARG A 280 6.32 25.62 -7.89
CA ARG A 280 6.66 24.19 -7.90
C ARG A 280 7.95 23.87 -7.13
N GLU A 281 8.81 24.86 -6.93
CA GLU A 281 10.04 24.68 -6.18
C GLU A 281 9.85 24.71 -4.67
N LEU A 282 8.80 25.40 -4.21
CA LEU A 282 8.57 25.65 -2.80
C LEU A 282 7.27 25.01 -2.27
N GLY A 283 6.35 24.56 -3.14
CA GLY A 283 4.98 24.36 -2.76
C GLY A 283 4.30 23.05 -3.10
N ASP A 284 4.81 22.26 -4.05
CA ASP A 284 4.03 21.13 -4.58
C ASP A 284 3.98 19.87 -3.69
N ILE A 285 4.78 19.78 -2.64
CA ILE A 285 4.75 18.65 -1.69
C ILE A 285 4.28 19.02 -0.28
N THR A 286 3.87 20.25 -0.06
CA THR A 286 3.59 20.76 1.29
C THR A 286 2.48 19.99 1.99
N ALA A 287 1.47 19.52 1.25
CA ALA A 287 0.39 18.70 1.79
C ALA A 287 0.86 17.36 2.35
N ASP A 288 1.90 16.78 1.78
CA ASP A 288 2.50 15.53 2.25
C ASP A 288 3.47 15.74 3.40
N VAL A 289 4.27 16.80 3.32
CA VAL A 289 5.31 17.13 4.33
C VAL A 289 4.70 17.51 5.67
N TRP A 290 3.62 18.27 5.65
CA TRP A 290 3.00 18.80 6.86
C TRP A 290 1.51 18.52 6.90
N ASN A 291 1.15 17.28 6.70
CA ASN A 291 -0.25 16.87 6.64
C ASN A 291 -1.01 17.03 7.96
N SER A 292 -0.31 17.12 9.11
CA SER A 292 -0.93 17.36 10.41
C SER A 292 -1.50 18.78 10.57
N VAL A 293 -1.03 19.75 9.79
CA VAL A 293 -1.47 21.15 9.89
C VAL A 293 -2.99 21.28 9.79
N PHE A 294 -3.62 20.50 8.92
CA PHE A 294 -5.06 20.55 8.70
C PHE A 294 -5.85 20.19 9.96
N MET A 295 -5.41 19.14 10.66
CA MET A 295 -6.07 18.71 11.90
C MET A 295 -5.69 19.60 13.07
N ASP A 296 -4.44 20.04 13.18
CA ASP A 296 -3.97 20.90 14.25
C ASP A 296 -4.67 22.27 14.21
N MET A 297 -4.86 22.83 13.03
CA MET A 297 -5.61 24.07 12.83
C MET A 297 -7.10 23.89 13.16
N PHE A 298 -7.69 22.77 12.76
CA PHE A 298 -9.09 22.47 13.09
C PHE A 298 -9.29 22.34 14.61
N LYS A 299 -8.46 21.56 15.29
CA LYS A 299 -8.52 21.35 16.75
C LYS A 299 -8.30 22.63 17.56
N SER A 300 -7.45 23.53 17.06
CA SER A 300 -7.20 24.83 17.71
C SER A 300 -8.29 25.89 17.44
N GLY A 301 -9.34 25.54 16.69
CA GLY A 301 -10.41 26.45 16.30
C GLY A 301 -10.01 27.50 15.26
N LYS A 302 -8.84 27.33 14.63
CA LYS A 302 -8.30 28.25 13.60
C LYS A 302 -8.51 27.73 12.17
N GLY A 303 -8.99 26.48 12.02
CA GLY A 303 -9.32 25.88 10.74
C GLY A 303 -10.70 26.27 10.22
N PRO A 304 -11.12 25.78 9.04
CA PRO A 304 -10.36 24.88 8.17
C PRO A 304 -9.16 25.54 7.48
N VAL A 305 -8.31 24.74 6.80
CA VAL A 305 -7.21 25.23 5.99
C VAL A 305 -7.54 25.05 4.52
N TYR A 306 -7.23 26.07 3.75
CA TYR A 306 -7.44 26.10 2.31
C TYR A 306 -6.09 26.14 1.57
N ILE A 307 -6.04 25.51 0.40
CA ILE A 307 -5.00 25.83 -0.56
C ILE A 307 -5.49 27.00 -1.41
N ASP A 308 -4.62 27.99 -1.55
CA ASP A 308 -4.87 29.23 -2.31
C ASP A 308 -3.84 29.34 -3.44
N CYS A 309 -4.31 29.15 -4.67
CA CYS A 309 -3.49 29.21 -5.88
C CYS A 309 -3.61 30.55 -6.61
N THR A 310 -4.26 31.57 -6.01
CA THR A 310 -4.56 32.85 -6.69
C THR A 310 -3.31 33.62 -7.07
N GLU A 311 -2.21 33.47 -6.34
CA GLU A 311 -0.91 34.09 -6.61
C GLU A 311 0.06 33.16 -7.37
N THR A 312 -0.40 31.96 -7.75
CA THR A 312 0.42 30.99 -8.48
C THR A 312 0.54 31.39 -9.96
N ALA A 313 1.75 31.40 -10.49
CA ALA A 313 2.01 31.72 -11.89
C ALA A 313 1.31 30.73 -12.84
N ASP A 314 0.91 31.19 -14.02
CA ASP A 314 0.19 30.37 -15.01
C ASP A 314 0.99 29.10 -15.37
N GLU A 315 2.29 29.21 -15.52
CA GLU A 315 3.18 28.08 -15.79
C GLU A 315 3.12 27.00 -14.70
N ASP A 316 3.02 27.38 -13.43
CA ASP A 316 2.90 26.47 -12.30
C ASP A 316 1.49 25.87 -12.19
N ILE A 317 0.46 26.63 -12.56
CA ILE A 317 -0.91 26.11 -12.69
C ILE A 317 -1.01 25.07 -13.82
N GLU A 318 -0.42 25.35 -14.99
CA GLU A 318 -0.37 24.38 -16.10
C GLU A 318 0.36 23.09 -15.72
N TYR A 319 1.48 23.23 -15.03
CA TYR A 319 2.22 22.08 -14.48
C TYR A 319 1.37 21.29 -13.49
N MET A 320 0.68 21.95 -12.54
CA MET A 320 -0.22 21.34 -11.58
C MET A 320 -1.36 20.58 -12.27
N MET A 321 -2.01 21.21 -13.27
CA MET A 321 -3.10 20.58 -14.02
C MET A 321 -2.62 19.36 -14.81
N TRP A 322 -1.44 19.45 -15.44
CA TRP A 322 -0.82 18.32 -16.11
C TRP A 322 -0.57 17.15 -15.15
N GLY A 323 0.03 17.41 -13.99
CA GLY A 323 0.31 16.39 -12.98
C GLY A 323 -0.97 15.71 -12.48
N LEU A 324 -2.00 16.49 -12.16
CA LEU A 324 -3.29 15.96 -11.71
C LEU A 324 -3.94 15.04 -12.78
N VAL A 325 -3.78 15.35 -14.07
CA VAL A 325 -4.24 14.47 -15.16
C VAL A 325 -3.45 13.16 -15.17
N GLN A 326 -2.11 13.22 -15.05
CA GLN A 326 -1.27 12.02 -15.04
C GLN A 326 -1.57 11.10 -13.84
N GLU A 327 -1.97 11.66 -12.71
CA GLU A 327 -2.41 10.94 -11.52
C GLU A 327 -3.85 10.41 -11.60
N GLY A 328 -4.55 10.65 -12.71
CA GLY A 328 -5.91 10.16 -12.96
C GLY A 328 -7.01 10.94 -12.22
N ASN A 329 -6.75 12.20 -11.86
CA ASN A 329 -7.73 13.08 -11.22
C ASN A 329 -8.68 13.78 -12.22
N THR A 330 -8.86 13.23 -13.41
CA THR A 330 -9.71 13.81 -14.48
C THR A 330 -11.15 14.02 -14.01
N ALA A 331 -11.74 13.07 -13.28
CA ALA A 331 -13.11 13.22 -12.75
C ALA A 331 -13.23 14.39 -11.76
N MET A 332 -12.19 14.67 -10.98
CA MET A 332 -12.14 15.83 -10.10
C MET A 332 -12.08 17.13 -10.91
N LEU A 333 -11.22 17.17 -11.91
CA LEU A 333 -11.07 18.35 -12.77
C LEU A 333 -12.37 18.63 -13.56
N ASP A 334 -13.02 17.59 -14.07
CA ASP A 334 -14.32 17.70 -14.75
C ASP A 334 -15.42 18.23 -13.79
N TYR A 335 -15.44 17.74 -12.54
CA TYR A 335 -16.35 18.24 -11.53
C TYR A 335 -16.09 19.73 -11.24
N MET A 336 -14.85 20.12 -10.99
CA MET A 336 -14.49 21.51 -10.74
C MET A 336 -14.92 22.41 -11.91
N LYS A 337 -14.64 22.00 -13.15
CA LYS A 337 -15.06 22.72 -14.34
C LYS A 337 -16.57 22.87 -14.42
N LYS A 338 -17.32 21.80 -14.17
CA LYS A 338 -18.79 21.79 -14.20
C LYS A 338 -19.40 22.73 -13.16
N GLU A 339 -18.82 22.77 -11.97
CA GLU A 339 -19.28 23.62 -10.86
C GLU A 339 -18.70 25.05 -10.93
N GLY A 340 -17.92 25.39 -11.95
CA GLY A 340 -17.30 26.70 -12.09
C GLY A 340 -16.19 26.99 -11.07
N ILE A 341 -15.59 25.95 -10.50
CA ILE A 341 -14.48 26.08 -9.54
C ILE A 341 -13.19 26.32 -10.31
N ASP A 342 -12.69 27.56 -10.25
CA ASP A 342 -11.43 27.99 -10.83
C ASP A 342 -10.40 28.19 -9.71
N VAL A 343 -9.32 27.44 -9.69
CA VAL A 343 -8.27 27.50 -8.66
C VAL A 343 -7.57 28.86 -8.61
N ARG A 344 -7.61 29.65 -9.72
CA ARG A 344 -7.11 31.04 -9.77
C ARG A 344 -7.98 32.04 -9.02
N LYS A 345 -9.21 31.65 -8.65
CA LYS A 345 -10.20 32.54 -8.03
C LYS A 345 -10.75 31.98 -6.72
N HIS A 346 -10.76 30.65 -6.59
CA HIS A 346 -11.39 29.95 -5.48
C HIS A 346 -10.36 29.16 -4.68
N ARG A 347 -10.37 29.35 -3.39
CA ARG A 347 -9.59 28.53 -2.46
C ARG A 347 -10.26 27.17 -2.28
N VAL A 348 -9.47 26.11 -2.27
CA VAL A 348 -9.95 24.73 -2.09
C VAL A 348 -9.66 24.27 -0.66
N GLU A 349 -10.71 23.88 0.08
CA GLU A 349 -10.52 23.34 1.43
C GLU A 349 -9.78 22.01 1.37
N PHE A 350 -8.69 21.91 2.13
CA PHE A 350 -7.90 20.70 2.32
C PHE A 350 -8.15 20.10 3.69
N ARG A 351 -8.00 18.79 3.79
CA ARG A 351 -8.07 18.06 5.05
C ARG A 351 -7.08 16.91 5.09
N GLN A 352 -6.75 16.49 6.28
CA GLN A 352 -6.04 15.24 6.50
C GLN A 352 -7.03 14.07 6.34
N TYR A 353 -6.64 13.07 5.56
CA TYR A 353 -7.46 11.87 5.33
C TYR A 353 -7.34 10.86 6.48
N GLU A 354 -8.12 9.79 6.41
CA GLU A 354 -8.06 8.67 7.34
C GLU A 354 -6.71 7.94 7.27
N PRO A 355 -6.29 7.30 8.38
CA PRO A 355 -5.07 6.49 8.38
C PRO A 355 -5.22 5.22 7.53
N PHE A 356 -4.09 4.73 7.03
CA PHE A 356 -3.99 3.48 6.28
C PHE A 356 -2.55 2.91 6.37
N LEU A 357 -2.37 1.65 5.98
CA LEU A 357 -1.05 1.04 5.87
C LEU A 357 -0.62 1.00 4.41
N ILE A 358 0.51 1.59 4.14
CA ILE A 358 1.23 1.55 2.86
C ILE A 358 2.68 1.20 3.17
N GLY A 359 3.56 0.96 2.22
CA GLY A 359 4.94 0.56 2.48
C GLY A 359 5.63 1.29 3.64
N SER A 360 6.69 0.75 4.11
CA SER A 360 7.32 1.00 5.41
C SER A 360 6.46 0.56 6.61
N ARG A 361 5.34 -0.13 6.38
CA ARG A 361 4.43 -0.71 7.40
C ARG A 361 3.86 -2.01 6.88
N GLY A 362 4.52 -3.12 7.15
CA GLY A 362 4.09 -4.41 6.63
C GLY A 362 5.16 -5.49 6.72
N ILE A 363 5.31 -6.26 5.65
CA ILE A 363 6.15 -7.45 5.58
C ILE A 363 7.63 -7.06 5.58
N GLU A 364 8.40 -7.63 6.49
CA GLU A 364 9.85 -7.48 6.50
C GLU A 364 10.48 -8.33 5.40
N ILE A 365 11.35 -7.71 4.60
CA ILE A 365 12.12 -8.36 3.54
C ILE A 365 13.62 -8.14 3.70
N ASP A 366 14.42 -8.97 3.05
CA ASP A 366 15.85 -8.79 2.83
C ASP A 366 16.14 -8.13 1.46
N GLN A 367 17.41 -8.12 1.06
CA GLN A 367 17.85 -7.55 -0.23
C GLN A 367 17.41 -8.36 -1.44
N GLU A 368 17.05 -9.60 -1.26
CA GLU A 368 16.47 -10.51 -2.26
C GLU A 368 14.94 -10.41 -2.29
N ALA A 369 14.34 -9.50 -1.53
CA ALA A 369 12.91 -9.37 -1.31
C ALA A 369 12.25 -10.61 -0.66
N GLU A 370 13.05 -11.52 -0.06
CA GLU A 370 12.55 -12.71 0.64
C GLU A 370 12.22 -12.36 2.10
N THR A 371 11.18 -13.00 2.63
CA THR A 371 10.82 -12.91 4.04
C THR A 371 11.63 -13.92 4.88
N ASN A 372 11.43 -13.93 6.19
CA ASN A 372 11.99 -15.00 7.04
C ASN A 372 11.32 -16.37 6.83
N VAL A 373 10.31 -16.48 5.98
CA VAL A 373 9.69 -17.76 5.58
C VAL A 373 10.21 -18.11 4.19
N ALA A 374 10.97 -19.17 4.10
CA ALA A 374 11.63 -19.55 2.86
C ALA A 374 10.66 -19.76 1.69
N GLY A 375 10.94 -19.16 0.53
CA GLY A 375 10.09 -19.20 -0.65
C GLY A 375 8.92 -18.21 -0.62
N LEU A 376 8.79 -17.40 0.42
CA LEU A 376 7.81 -16.30 0.52
C LEU A 376 8.51 -14.96 0.32
N TYR A 377 8.13 -14.25 -0.73
CA TYR A 377 8.65 -12.94 -1.11
C TYR A 377 7.57 -11.87 -0.98
N ALA A 378 7.98 -10.59 -0.88
CA ALA A 378 7.03 -9.48 -0.91
C ALA A 378 7.58 -8.29 -1.68
N ALA A 379 6.68 -7.52 -2.31
CA ALA A 379 7.04 -6.31 -3.05
C ALA A 379 5.92 -5.27 -3.05
N GLY A 380 6.28 -4.01 -3.27
CA GLY A 380 5.36 -2.88 -3.30
C GLY A 380 4.84 -2.51 -1.93
N ASP A 381 3.61 -2.01 -1.87
CA ASP A 381 3.00 -1.47 -0.64
C ASP A 381 2.83 -2.49 0.49
N ASP A 382 2.99 -3.79 0.24
CA ASP A 382 2.99 -4.82 1.27
C ASP A 382 4.24 -4.80 2.16
N VAL A 383 5.36 -4.21 1.68
CA VAL A 383 6.66 -4.23 2.35
C VAL A 383 6.70 -3.28 3.55
N GLY A 384 7.33 -3.71 4.64
CA GLY A 384 7.33 -3.00 5.92
C GLY A 384 8.61 -2.24 6.28
N ASN A 385 9.74 -2.60 5.72
CA ASN A 385 11.05 -2.02 6.03
C ASN A 385 11.66 -1.26 4.84
N PHE A 386 10.83 -0.91 3.88
CA PHE A 386 11.19 -0.08 2.74
C PHE A 386 10.03 0.81 2.33
N ARG A 387 10.36 1.96 1.71
CA ARG A 387 9.36 2.94 1.27
C ARG A 387 8.35 2.34 0.31
N ALA A 388 7.14 2.85 0.37
CA ALA A 388 6.15 2.63 -0.66
C ALA A 388 6.05 3.84 -1.55
N ASP A 389 6.23 3.58 -2.77
CA ASP A 389 5.72 4.36 -3.87
C ASP A 389 5.75 3.47 -5.12
N LEU A 390 5.40 4.04 -6.22
CA LEU A 390 5.33 3.35 -7.48
C LEU A 390 6.72 2.86 -7.95
N SER A 391 7.77 3.66 -7.72
CA SER A 391 9.14 3.31 -8.08
C SER A 391 9.69 2.17 -7.23
N GLY A 392 9.39 2.18 -5.93
CA GLY A 392 9.70 1.08 -5.02
C GLY A 392 8.97 -0.19 -5.42
N ALA A 393 7.69 -0.09 -5.79
CA ALA A 393 6.91 -1.21 -6.29
C ALA A 393 7.49 -1.80 -7.58
N ALA A 394 7.92 -0.96 -8.51
CA ALA A 394 8.56 -1.40 -9.76
C ALA A 394 9.89 -2.10 -9.52
N THR A 395 10.74 -1.50 -8.69
CA THR A 395 12.11 -2.00 -8.43
C THR A 395 12.11 -3.28 -7.59
N PHE A 396 11.43 -3.28 -6.44
CA PHE A 396 11.37 -4.50 -5.62
C PHE A 396 10.49 -5.60 -6.21
N GLY A 397 9.50 -5.27 -7.05
CA GLY A 397 8.83 -6.26 -7.88
C GLY A 397 9.81 -6.99 -8.80
N TRP A 398 10.70 -6.24 -9.45
CA TRP A 398 11.75 -6.80 -10.31
C TRP A 398 12.74 -7.67 -9.54
N ILE A 399 13.22 -7.22 -8.38
CA ILE A 399 14.11 -7.97 -7.50
C ILE A 399 13.44 -9.28 -7.04
N ALA A 400 12.21 -9.20 -6.53
CA ALA A 400 11.45 -10.36 -6.08
C ALA A 400 11.24 -11.38 -7.20
N GLY A 401 10.94 -10.91 -8.42
CA GLY A 401 10.80 -11.78 -9.59
C GLY A 401 12.08 -12.54 -9.93
N LYS A 402 13.25 -11.86 -9.85
CA LYS A 402 14.56 -12.50 -10.05
C LYS A 402 14.85 -13.54 -8.99
N SER A 403 14.73 -13.16 -7.72
CA SER A 403 15.08 -14.04 -6.60
C SER A 403 14.16 -15.26 -6.50
N ALA A 404 12.86 -15.07 -6.72
CA ALA A 404 11.89 -16.17 -6.78
C ALA A 404 12.17 -17.15 -7.93
N SER A 405 12.58 -16.65 -9.10
CA SER A 405 12.96 -17.52 -10.22
C SER A 405 14.27 -18.27 -9.97
N ASP A 406 15.25 -17.65 -9.33
CA ASP A 406 16.49 -18.32 -8.95
C ASP A 406 16.24 -19.47 -7.97
N ARG A 407 15.36 -19.26 -6.98
CA ARG A 407 14.90 -20.33 -6.11
C ARG A 407 14.19 -21.44 -6.89
N ALA A 408 13.27 -21.07 -7.77
CA ALA A 408 12.49 -22.03 -8.54
C ALA A 408 13.37 -22.93 -9.43
N LYS A 409 14.42 -22.38 -10.03
CA LYS A 409 15.41 -23.13 -10.83
C LYS A 409 16.22 -24.12 -10.01
N LYS A 410 16.47 -23.84 -8.72
CA LYS A 410 17.20 -24.73 -7.81
C LYS A 410 16.35 -25.93 -7.37
N LEU A 411 15.03 -25.79 -7.36
CA LEU A 411 14.08 -26.82 -6.94
C LEU A 411 13.64 -27.67 -8.14
N ARG A 412 14.06 -28.96 -8.19
CA ARG A 412 13.74 -29.87 -9.30
C ARG A 412 12.25 -30.21 -9.37
N GLU A 413 11.60 -30.36 -8.21
CA GLU A 413 10.23 -30.84 -8.11
C GLU A 413 9.37 -29.89 -7.28
N PHE A 414 8.07 -29.91 -7.54
CA PHE A 414 7.10 -29.27 -6.65
C PHE A 414 6.97 -30.09 -5.37
N ARG A 415 7.12 -29.42 -4.23
CA ARG A 415 6.85 -30.07 -2.95
C ARG A 415 5.37 -30.41 -2.84
N LYS A 416 5.05 -31.55 -2.23
CA LYS A 416 3.65 -31.89 -1.95
C LYS A 416 3.13 -30.87 -0.96
N ALA A 417 2.09 -30.15 -1.34
CA ALA A 417 1.26 -29.41 -0.41
C ALA A 417 0.60 -30.48 0.47
N GLU A 418 1.14 -30.67 1.68
CA GLU A 418 0.53 -31.61 2.61
C GLU A 418 -0.92 -31.21 2.83
N LYS A 419 -1.74 -32.24 2.80
CA LYS A 419 -3.18 -32.13 2.77
C LYS A 419 -3.71 -31.22 3.89
N ALA A 420 -4.70 -30.48 3.53
CA ALA A 420 -5.92 -30.46 4.27
C ALA A 420 -6.05 -29.37 5.34
N ASP A 421 -5.16 -29.14 6.30
CA ASP A 421 -5.47 -28.25 7.44
C ASP A 421 -5.81 -26.82 7.02
N ILE A 422 -5.12 -26.26 6.02
CA ILE A 422 -5.41 -24.92 5.50
C ILE A 422 -6.61 -24.94 4.56
N VAL A 423 -6.71 -25.94 3.69
CA VAL A 423 -7.87 -26.13 2.80
C VAL A 423 -9.12 -26.37 3.65
N GLU A 424 -9.03 -27.23 4.66
CA GLU A 424 -10.12 -27.51 5.59
C GLU A 424 -10.45 -26.32 6.48
N LYS A 425 -9.46 -25.54 6.95
CA LYS A 425 -9.70 -24.28 7.67
C LYS A 425 -10.37 -23.23 6.79
N THR A 426 -9.92 -23.07 5.55
CA THR A 426 -10.56 -22.14 4.60
C THR A 426 -11.96 -22.62 4.25
N ILE A 427 -12.13 -23.92 4.02
CA ILE A 427 -13.44 -24.54 3.83
C ILE A 427 -14.28 -24.43 5.11
N SER A 428 -13.73 -24.59 6.30
CA SER A 428 -14.48 -24.49 7.57
C SER A 428 -14.84 -23.06 7.97
N LEU A 429 -14.11 -22.07 7.49
CA LEU A 429 -14.53 -20.67 7.61
C LEU A 429 -15.73 -20.35 6.70
N CYS A 430 -15.85 -21.04 5.56
CA CYS A 430 -16.90 -20.78 4.58
C CYS A 430 -18.30 -21.34 4.90
N PRO A 431 -18.50 -22.49 5.56
CA PRO A 431 -19.85 -23.05 5.79
C PRO A 431 -20.68 -22.29 6.81
N GLY A 432 -20.03 -21.61 7.77
CA GLY A 432 -20.72 -20.65 8.63
C GLY A 432 -21.44 -19.58 7.84
N PHE A 433 -20.88 -19.19 6.67
CA PHE A 433 -21.33 -18.07 5.86
C PHE A 433 -22.53 -18.40 4.93
N THR A 434 -22.80 -19.67 4.65
CA THR A 434 -23.78 -20.06 3.62
C THR A 434 -25.14 -20.52 4.14
N ASN A 435 -25.29 -20.71 5.45
CA ASN A 435 -26.48 -21.34 6.04
C ASN A 435 -27.36 -20.39 6.87
N HIS A 436 -27.05 -19.09 6.91
CA HIS A 436 -27.84 -18.14 7.68
C HIS A 436 -28.85 -17.42 6.77
N GLU A 437 -30.14 -17.63 7.00
CA GLU A 437 -31.20 -16.84 6.36
C GLU A 437 -31.19 -15.37 6.83
N ASN A 438 -30.71 -15.14 8.06
CA ASN A 438 -30.61 -13.83 8.68
C ASN A 438 -29.24 -13.67 9.37
N GLY A 439 -28.33 -12.94 8.76
CA GLY A 439 -26.99 -12.68 9.27
C GLY A 439 -26.48 -11.30 8.93
N ALA A 440 -25.36 -10.90 9.54
CA ALA A 440 -24.70 -9.66 9.23
C ALA A 440 -24.00 -9.74 7.86
N GLY A 441 -24.06 -8.66 7.08
CA GLY A 441 -23.27 -8.54 5.85
C GLY A 441 -21.81 -8.16 6.14
N TRP A 442 -20.91 -8.44 5.21
CA TRP A 442 -19.50 -8.05 5.32
C TRP A 442 -19.30 -6.53 5.55
N LYS A 443 -20.23 -5.69 5.02
CA LYS A 443 -20.17 -4.24 5.22
C LYS A 443 -20.35 -3.85 6.67
N GLU A 444 -21.28 -4.48 7.37
CA GLU A 444 -21.56 -4.24 8.79
C GLU A 444 -20.36 -4.63 9.65
N ALA A 445 -19.77 -5.80 9.38
CA ALA A 445 -18.56 -6.24 10.07
C ALA A 445 -17.36 -5.29 9.81
N ASN A 446 -17.19 -4.82 8.58
CA ASN A 446 -16.14 -3.85 8.27
C ASN A 446 -16.40 -2.47 8.92
N LEU A 447 -17.64 -2.00 8.98
CA LEU A 447 -17.99 -0.76 9.68
C LEU A 447 -17.73 -0.87 11.19
N ALA A 448 -18.08 -2.00 11.80
CA ALA A 448 -17.79 -2.27 13.21
C ALA A 448 -16.27 -2.29 13.48
N LEU A 449 -15.48 -2.90 12.58
CA LEU A 449 -14.02 -2.84 12.65
C LEU A 449 -13.50 -1.41 12.57
N GLN A 450 -13.99 -0.63 11.60
CA GLN A 450 -13.59 0.78 11.45
C GLN A 450 -13.87 1.58 12.72
N GLN A 451 -15.01 1.37 13.36
CA GLN A 451 -15.37 2.03 14.61
C GLN A 451 -14.39 1.66 15.73
N ILE A 452 -14.10 0.36 15.90
CA ILE A 452 -13.13 -0.12 16.89
C ILE A 452 -11.76 0.52 16.64
N MET A 453 -11.29 0.52 15.41
CA MET A 453 -9.98 1.09 15.08
C MET A 453 -9.93 2.60 15.31
N GLN A 454 -10.99 3.32 14.99
CA GLN A 454 -11.07 4.77 15.21
C GLN A 454 -11.07 5.13 16.70
N ASP A 455 -11.86 4.43 17.50
CA ASP A 455 -12.08 4.80 18.90
C ASP A 455 -10.97 4.29 19.82
N TYR A 456 -10.36 3.15 19.52
CA TYR A 456 -9.42 2.48 20.41
C TYR A 456 -7.98 2.41 19.89
N ALA A 457 -7.77 2.49 18.57
CA ALA A 457 -6.45 2.49 17.93
C ALA A 457 -6.21 3.71 17.04
N GLY A 458 -7.01 4.76 17.21
CA GLY A 458 -6.91 6.01 16.45
C GLY A 458 -5.53 6.63 16.60
N VAL A 459 -5.10 7.38 15.57
CA VAL A 459 -3.75 7.99 15.56
C VAL A 459 -3.66 9.27 16.39
N GLU A 460 -4.79 9.83 16.80
CA GLU A 460 -4.82 11.09 17.54
C GLU A 460 -4.49 10.90 19.02
N VAL A 461 -5.01 9.85 19.63
CA VAL A 461 -4.79 9.52 21.04
C VAL A 461 -4.81 8.00 21.21
N ARG A 462 -3.76 7.46 21.82
CA ARG A 462 -3.68 6.07 22.26
C ARG A 462 -3.27 6.02 23.72
N SER A 463 -3.76 5.03 24.45
CA SER A 463 -3.30 4.68 25.78
C SER A 463 -3.37 3.17 25.97
N GLU A 464 -2.66 2.63 26.95
CA GLU A 464 -2.72 1.20 27.27
C GLU A 464 -4.16 0.72 27.50
N THR A 465 -4.97 1.52 28.21
CA THR A 465 -6.38 1.23 28.49
C THR A 465 -7.20 1.14 27.21
N LEU A 466 -7.09 2.13 26.30
CA LEU A 466 -7.82 2.14 25.04
C LEU A 466 -7.38 0.98 24.14
N LEU A 467 -6.10 0.76 23.99
CA LEU A 467 -5.54 -0.30 23.13
C LEU A 467 -5.95 -1.71 23.61
N LYS A 468 -5.95 -1.96 24.94
CA LYS A 468 -6.43 -3.23 25.52
C LYS A 468 -7.93 -3.42 25.30
N ALA A 469 -8.74 -2.40 25.48
CA ALA A 469 -10.17 -2.44 25.20
C ALA A 469 -10.44 -2.73 23.71
N GLY A 470 -9.74 -2.01 22.81
CA GLY A 470 -9.86 -2.22 21.37
C GLY A 470 -9.48 -3.64 20.94
N LEU A 471 -8.41 -4.20 21.52
CA LEU A 471 -8.00 -5.57 21.25
C LEU A 471 -9.07 -6.58 21.65
N LYS A 472 -9.71 -6.36 22.81
CA LYS A 472 -10.83 -7.20 23.26
C LYS A 472 -12.00 -7.10 22.29
N TYR A 473 -12.46 -5.89 21.98
CA TYR A 473 -13.62 -5.70 21.08
C TYR A 473 -13.35 -6.22 19.66
N LEU A 474 -12.14 -6.10 19.15
CA LEU A 474 -11.78 -6.65 17.84
C LEU A 474 -11.86 -8.19 17.85
N ARG A 475 -11.37 -8.83 18.90
CA ARG A 475 -11.47 -10.29 19.05
C ARG A 475 -12.90 -10.76 19.20
N ASP A 476 -13.71 -10.08 20.00
CA ASP A 476 -15.14 -10.35 20.15
C ASP A 476 -15.88 -10.21 18.79
N LEU A 477 -15.57 -9.12 18.04
CA LEU A 477 -16.11 -8.92 16.68
C LEU A 477 -15.71 -10.06 15.74
N ARG A 478 -14.45 -10.51 15.79
CA ARG A 478 -13.95 -11.62 14.96
C ARG A 478 -14.72 -12.91 15.21
N GLU A 479 -14.91 -13.30 16.47
CA GLU A 479 -15.65 -14.51 16.80
C GLU A 479 -17.11 -14.39 16.35
N LYS A 480 -17.76 -13.28 16.64
CA LYS A 480 -19.13 -13.03 16.17
C LYS A 480 -19.26 -13.04 14.64
N ALA A 481 -18.26 -12.48 13.94
CA ALA A 481 -18.25 -12.49 12.46
C ALA A 481 -18.14 -13.91 11.89
N LYS A 482 -17.35 -14.80 12.51
CA LYS A 482 -17.29 -16.21 12.10
C LYS A 482 -18.64 -16.93 12.22
N GLU A 483 -19.43 -16.58 13.24
CA GLU A 483 -20.70 -17.22 13.54
C GLU A 483 -21.87 -16.63 12.75
N SER A 484 -21.81 -15.34 12.38
CA SER A 484 -22.98 -14.61 11.89
C SER A 484 -22.84 -13.98 10.49
N LEU A 485 -21.65 -13.99 9.88
CA LEU A 485 -21.51 -13.42 8.52
C LEU A 485 -22.26 -14.26 7.50
N MET A 486 -23.02 -13.55 6.65
CA MET A 486 -23.78 -14.15 5.56
C MET A 486 -23.09 -13.82 4.22
N VAL A 487 -22.89 -14.85 3.41
CA VAL A 487 -22.29 -14.77 2.08
C VAL A 487 -23.19 -15.46 1.06
N ARG A 488 -23.54 -14.74 0.01
CA ARG A 488 -24.48 -15.22 -1.02
C ARG A 488 -23.80 -15.69 -2.29
N ASN A 489 -22.62 -15.17 -2.59
CA ASN A 489 -21.89 -15.42 -3.83
C ASN A 489 -20.37 -15.26 -3.66
N ALA A 490 -19.60 -15.55 -4.71
CA ALA A 490 -18.14 -15.47 -4.70
C ALA A 490 -17.61 -14.07 -4.36
N HIS A 491 -18.30 -13.01 -4.82
CA HIS A 491 -17.89 -11.64 -4.51
C HIS A 491 -18.05 -11.30 -3.03
N GLU A 492 -19.18 -11.68 -2.43
CA GLU A 492 -19.42 -11.48 -0.99
C GLU A 492 -18.46 -12.32 -0.14
N LEU A 493 -18.11 -13.54 -0.57
CA LEU A 493 -17.09 -14.35 0.10
C LEU A 493 -15.73 -13.64 0.10
N MET A 494 -15.29 -13.15 -1.06
CA MET A 494 -14.05 -12.37 -1.13
C MET A 494 -14.09 -11.19 -0.15
N ARG A 495 -15.19 -10.43 -0.09
CA ARG A 495 -15.34 -9.28 0.80
C ARG A 495 -15.34 -9.67 2.28
N ALA A 496 -15.94 -10.79 2.63
CA ALA A 496 -15.90 -11.34 3.98
C ALA A 496 -14.46 -11.70 4.38
N LEU A 497 -13.74 -12.42 3.52
CA LEU A 497 -12.33 -12.77 3.76
C LEU A 497 -11.43 -11.53 3.86
N GLU A 498 -11.63 -10.52 3.01
CA GLU A 498 -10.96 -9.22 3.13
C GLU A 498 -11.21 -8.55 4.50
N THR A 499 -12.41 -8.71 5.06
CA THR A 499 -12.73 -8.16 6.39
C THR A 499 -11.95 -8.89 7.49
N PHE A 500 -11.75 -10.19 7.39
CA PHE A 500 -10.87 -10.94 8.30
C PHE A 500 -9.40 -10.56 8.13
N ASP A 501 -8.92 -10.33 6.91
CA ASP A 501 -7.55 -9.82 6.68
C ASP A 501 -7.35 -8.45 7.34
N LEU A 502 -8.35 -7.56 7.25
CA LEU A 502 -8.35 -6.27 7.93
C LEU A 502 -8.37 -6.44 9.46
N MET A 503 -9.10 -7.42 10.00
CA MET A 503 -9.07 -7.74 11.43
C MET A 503 -7.69 -8.24 11.87
N ASP A 504 -6.99 -9.04 11.05
CA ASP A 504 -5.60 -9.45 11.33
C ASP A 504 -4.67 -8.23 11.37
N CYS A 505 -4.77 -7.33 10.38
CA CYS A 505 -4.01 -6.08 10.38
C CYS A 505 -4.34 -5.20 11.60
N GLY A 506 -5.61 -5.08 11.97
CA GLY A 506 -6.07 -4.32 13.13
C GLY A 506 -5.52 -4.89 14.45
N GLU A 507 -5.55 -6.21 14.61
CA GLU A 507 -4.98 -6.89 15.79
C GLU A 507 -3.48 -6.65 15.90
N VAL A 508 -2.75 -6.77 14.79
CA VAL A 508 -1.31 -6.50 14.73
C VAL A 508 -1.01 -5.04 15.11
N ILE A 509 -1.78 -4.07 14.60
CA ILE A 509 -1.64 -2.65 14.97
C ILE A 509 -1.84 -2.46 16.48
N LEU A 510 -2.86 -3.04 17.06
CA LEU A 510 -3.16 -2.93 18.49
C LEU A 510 -2.05 -3.53 19.35
N LEU A 511 -1.55 -4.72 18.99
CA LEU A 511 -0.49 -5.40 19.71
C LEU A 511 0.84 -4.63 19.63
N THR A 512 1.24 -4.17 18.45
CA THR A 512 2.47 -3.40 18.29
C THR A 512 2.37 -2.00 18.92
N ALA A 513 1.18 -1.38 18.88
CA ALA A 513 0.93 -0.12 19.57
C ALA A 513 0.98 -0.24 21.10
N LEU A 514 0.59 -1.37 21.67
CA LEU A 514 0.77 -1.67 23.10
C LEU A 514 2.25 -1.80 23.48
N GLU A 515 3.04 -2.47 22.62
CA GLU A 515 4.46 -2.71 22.86
C GLU A 515 5.32 -1.43 22.74
N ARG A 516 5.01 -0.54 21.76
CA ARG A 516 5.75 0.71 21.60
C ARG A 516 5.33 1.75 22.64
N LYS A 517 6.16 1.90 23.67
CA LYS A 517 5.94 2.82 24.82
C LYS A 517 6.62 4.17 24.58
N GLU A 518 6.23 4.86 23.53
CA GLU A 518 6.67 6.20 23.15
C GLU A 518 5.63 6.86 22.24
N THR A 519 5.80 8.14 21.95
CA THR A 519 5.10 8.87 20.88
C THR A 519 6.05 9.10 19.71
N ARG A 520 5.69 8.62 18.49
CA ARG A 520 6.50 8.79 17.27
C ARG A 520 5.61 8.82 16.04
N GLY A 521 5.73 9.87 15.22
CA GLY A 521 4.93 10.04 14.01
C GLY A 521 3.41 9.99 14.29
N MET A 522 2.71 9.06 13.64
CA MET A 522 1.27 8.85 13.84
C MET A 522 0.94 7.88 14.98
N HIS A 523 1.93 7.42 15.73
CA HIS A 523 1.73 6.68 16.98
C HIS A 523 1.82 7.63 18.18
N ARG A 524 0.68 8.12 18.65
CA ARG A 524 0.59 9.11 19.73
C ARG A 524 0.04 8.47 21.01
N ARG A 525 0.91 8.26 21.99
CA ARG A 525 0.60 7.68 23.30
C ARG A 525 0.42 8.77 24.34
N SER A 526 -0.78 8.92 24.90
CA SER A 526 -1.03 9.88 25.98
C SER A 526 -0.37 9.47 27.30
N ASP A 527 -0.17 8.18 27.51
CA ASP A 527 0.54 7.60 28.67
C ASP A 527 2.08 7.55 28.47
N TYR A 528 2.58 7.77 27.23
CA TYR A 528 4.01 7.92 26.91
C TYR A 528 4.19 9.06 25.91
N PRO A 529 4.03 10.35 26.36
CA PRO A 529 3.94 11.50 25.45
C PRO A 529 5.32 12.00 24.95
N PHE A 530 6.36 11.23 25.08
CA PHE A 530 7.73 11.56 24.68
C PHE A 530 8.23 10.61 23.57
N THR A 531 9.15 11.10 22.76
CA THR A 531 9.90 10.26 21.80
C THR A 531 11.11 9.67 22.49
N ASN A 532 11.23 8.34 22.48
CA ASN A 532 12.37 7.66 23.09
C ASN A 532 13.56 7.62 22.12
N PRO A 533 14.69 8.31 22.41
CA PRO A 533 15.85 8.33 21.52
C PRO A 533 16.50 6.95 21.33
N LEU A 534 16.35 6.03 22.28
CA LEU A 534 16.89 4.67 22.18
C LEU A 534 16.16 3.80 21.16
N LEU A 535 15.01 4.26 20.66
CA LEU A 535 14.21 3.58 19.64
C LEU A 535 14.30 4.25 18.25
N GLN A 536 15.14 5.28 18.09
CA GLN A 536 15.26 6.05 16.85
C GLN A 536 15.64 5.16 15.65
N ASP A 537 16.60 4.28 15.84
CA ASP A 537 17.14 3.41 14.80
C ASP A 537 16.66 1.97 14.91
N LYS A 538 15.48 1.77 15.54
CA LYS A 538 14.92 0.45 15.76
C LYS A 538 13.53 0.30 15.12
N PHE A 539 13.31 -0.88 14.55
CA PHE A 539 11.99 -1.33 14.13
C PHE A 539 11.40 -2.29 15.14
N LEU A 540 10.11 -2.09 15.42
CA LEU A 540 9.31 -3.07 16.15
C LEU A 540 8.80 -4.10 15.15
N SER A 541 9.16 -5.35 15.38
CA SER A 541 8.76 -6.50 14.57
C SER A 541 7.74 -7.34 15.32
N ILE A 542 6.77 -7.90 14.60
CA ILE A 542 5.80 -8.86 15.11
C ILE A 542 5.67 -10.05 14.16
N GLN A 543 5.56 -11.25 14.68
CA GLN A 543 5.29 -12.46 13.92
C GLN A 543 4.36 -13.40 14.67
N ARG A 544 3.68 -14.27 13.95
CA ARG A 544 2.92 -15.38 14.56
C ARG A 544 3.84 -16.58 14.76
N LYS A 545 3.98 -17.05 15.99
CA LYS A 545 4.83 -18.19 16.34
C LYS A 545 4.10 -19.06 17.37
N ASN A 546 4.04 -20.36 17.10
CA ASN A 546 3.35 -21.33 17.97
C ASN A 546 1.90 -20.90 18.32
N GLY A 547 1.17 -20.34 17.34
CA GLY A 547 -0.20 -19.89 17.50
C GLY A 547 -0.40 -18.52 18.16
N GLY A 548 0.66 -17.91 18.73
CA GLY A 548 0.64 -16.61 19.41
C GLY A 548 1.41 -15.51 18.64
N ALA A 549 1.14 -14.25 18.98
CA ALA A 549 1.91 -13.10 18.52
C ALA A 549 3.17 -12.93 19.36
N VAL A 550 4.31 -12.74 18.72
CA VAL A 550 5.61 -12.46 19.37
C VAL A 550 6.19 -11.20 18.78
N THR A 551 6.52 -10.23 19.64
CA THR A 551 7.16 -8.98 19.26
C THR A 551 8.66 -9.01 19.55
N SER A 552 9.43 -8.27 18.78
CA SER A 552 10.87 -8.07 19.01
C SER A 552 11.33 -6.75 18.39
N TRP A 553 12.38 -6.17 18.97
CA TRP A 553 13.04 -4.99 18.42
C TRP A 553 14.28 -5.38 17.64
N ARG A 554 14.54 -4.71 16.54
CA ARG A 554 15.77 -4.84 15.77
C ARG A 554 16.31 -3.49 15.32
N GLU A 555 17.60 -3.40 15.12
CA GLU A 555 18.25 -2.25 14.49
C GLU A 555 17.84 -2.14 13.00
N LYS A 556 17.85 -0.93 12.44
CA LYS A 556 17.85 -0.69 10.99
C LYS A 556 19.10 -1.30 10.36
N ARG A 557 19.00 -1.76 9.12
CA ARG A 557 20.09 -2.46 8.42
C ARG A 557 20.60 -1.69 7.22
#